data_3ec17008ca3f989d789ab236b03d3e10
#
_entry.id   3ec17008ca3f989d789ab236b03d3e10
#
_cell.length_a   1.000
_cell.length_b   1.000
_cell.length_c   1.000
_cell.angle_alpha   90.00
_cell.angle_beta   90.00
_cell.angle_gamma   90.00
#
_symmetry.space_group_name_H-M   'P 1'
#
loop_
_entity.id
_entity.type
_entity.pdbx_description
1 polymer ?
#
loop_
_entity_poly.entity_id
_entity_poly.type
_entity_poly.pdbx_seq_one_letter_code
_entity_poly.pdbx_strand_id
1 'polypeptide(L)'
;QVNQPSDEICDGLDNDCNGLVDEGLDRACYDGPTGTKNVGLCREGISQCVPRGDGTYGMSACVGQVLPADEVCNALDDNCNGLVDEDLTEACYDGSAKTIDNETGLPKGVCKQGVRTCTEGNWGACVGQVLPTPEVCTEGNNVAADEDCDGFIDNAACVCSPGQVRQCY
;
A
#
# COMPACT_ATOMS: atom_id res chain seq x y z
N GLN A 1 -42.76 11.72 -45.54
CA GLN A 1 -41.39 11.17 -45.61
C GLN A 1 -41.38 9.94 -44.72
N VAL A 2 -41.18 8.76 -45.28
CA VAL A 2 -40.89 7.53 -44.53
C VAL A 2 -39.43 7.68 -44.09
N ASN A 3 -39.18 7.80 -42.78
CA ASN A 3 -37.83 7.68 -42.23
C ASN A 3 -37.29 6.30 -42.66
N GLN A 4 -36.18 6.29 -43.34
CA GLN A 4 -35.48 5.03 -43.58
C GLN A 4 -34.76 4.61 -42.28
N PRO A 5 -34.78 3.30 -41.97
CA PRO A 5 -34.00 2.79 -40.84
C PRO A 5 -32.52 3.20 -40.99
N SER A 6 -31.94 3.63 -39.90
CA SER A 6 -30.52 4.02 -39.77
C SER A 6 -29.91 3.30 -38.58
N ASP A 7 -28.58 3.35 -38.47
CA ASP A 7 -27.90 2.82 -37.27
C ASP A 7 -28.36 3.57 -36.01
N GLU A 8 -28.45 2.84 -34.90
CA GLU A 8 -28.81 3.41 -33.59
C GLU A 8 -27.82 4.52 -33.15
N ILE A 9 -28.41 5.60 -32.64
CA ILE A 9 -27.67 6.68 -31.97
C ILE A 9 -28.32 6.95 -30.61
N CYS A 10 -27.53 7.33 -29.62
CA CYS A 10 -28.00 7.54 -28.24
C CYS A 10 -28.85 8.82 -28.13
N ASP A 11 -30.14 8.74 -28.53
CA ASP A 11 -31.07 9.87 -28.54
C ASP A 11 -32.47 9.56 -27.97
N GLY A 12 -32.70 8.30 -27.56
CA GLY A 12 -33.96 7.84 -27.01
C GLY A 12 -35.01 7.47 -28.05
N LEU A 13 -34.63 7.31 -29.29
CA LEU A 13 -35.48 6.90 -30.39
C LEU A 13 -35.03 5.53 -30.96
N ASP A 14 -35.96 4.78 -31.49
CA ASP A 14 -35.72 3.58 -32.28
C ASP A 14 -35.35 4.00 -33.72
N ASN A 15 -34.04 4.17 -33.97
CA ASN A 15 -33.59 4.71 -35.27
C ASN A 15 -33.56 3.67 -36.38
N ASP A 16 -33.40 2.39 -36.04
CA ASP A 16 -33.40 1.31 -37.02
C ASP A 16 -34.77 0.65 -37.21
N CYS A 17 -35.78 1.08 -36.43
CA CYS A 17 -37.16 0.63 -36.48
C CYS A 17 -37.34 -0.88 -36.20
N ASN A 18 -36.52 -1.43 -35.30
CA ASN A 18 -36.60 -2.85 -34.91
C ASN A 18 -37.48 -3.10 -33.66
N GLY A 19 -37.97 -2.04 -33.02
CA GLY A 19 -38.84 -2.07 -31.83
C GLY A 19 -38.09 -1.97 -30.50
N LEU A 20 -36.78 -1.79 -30.51
CA LEU A 20 -35.93 -1.48 -29.37
C LEU A 20 -35.48 -0.03 -29.46
N VAL A 21 -34.93 0.51 -28.38
CA VAL A 21 -34.48 1.91 -28.30
C VAL A 21 -33.05 1.95 -27.78
N ASP A 22 -32.18 2.60 -28.55
CA ASP A 22 -30.77 2.81 -28.15
C ASP A 22 -29.99 1.51 -27.85
N GLU A 23 -30.37 0.39 -28.44
CA GLU A 23 -29.68 -0.89 -28.18
C GLU A 23 -28.36 -0.99 -28.96
N GLY A 24 -27.49 -1.88 -28.48
CA GLY A 24 -26.21 -2.17 -29.13
C GLY A 24 -25.18 -1.04 -29.07
N LEU A 25 -25.45 0.03 -28.29
CA LEU A 25 -24.59 1.21 -28.17
C LEU A 25 -23.53 1.10 -27.07
N ASP A 26 -23.50 -0.01 -26.35
CA ASP A 26 -22.51 -0.25 -25.30
C ASP A 26 -21.09 -0.17 -25.87
N ARG A 27 -20.24 0.59 -25.21
CA ARG A 27 -18.85 0.78 -25.64
C ARG A 27 -17.88 0.50 -24.49
N ALA A 28 -16.84 -0.25 -24.79
CA ALA A 28 -15.70 -0.37 -23.87
C ALA A 28 -15.07 1.00 -23.66
N CYS A 29 -14.75 1.30 -22.42
CA CYS A 29 -14.18 2.58 -22.00
C CYS A 29 -13.12 2.39 -20.92
N TYR A 30 -12.21 3.33 -20.83
CA TYR A 30 -11.17 3.36 -19.79
C TYR A 30 -10.66 4.78 -19.59
N ASP A 31 -10.77 5.30 -18.37
CA ASP A 31 -10.39 6.67 -18.02
C ASP A 31 -8.98 6.74 -17.39
N GLY A 32 -8.29 5.61 -17.27
CA GLY A 32 -6.95 5.55 -16.69
C GLY A 32 -5.86 6.05 -17.67
N PRO A 33 -4.64 6.20 -17.16
CA PRO A 33 -3.49 6.63 -17.95
C PRO A 33 -3.20 5.72 -19.15
N THR A 34 -2.63 6.30 -20.19
CA THR A 34 -2.22 5.53 -21.38
C THR A 34 -1.19 4.45 -20.98
N GLY A 35 -1.42 3.22 -21.39
CA GLY A 35 -0.52 2.09 -21.15
C GLY A 35 -0.91 1.23 -19.94
N THR A 36 -1.86 1.67 -19.10
CA THR A 36 -2.29 0.91 -17.92
C THR A 36 -3.50 0.01 -18.18
N LYS A 37 -4.21 0.22 -19.29
CA LYS A 37 -5.39 -0.58 -19.64
C LYS A 37 -5.06 -2.05 -19.86
N ASN A 38 -5.72 -2.94 -19.12
CA ASN A 38 -5.54 -4.40 -19.15
C ASN A 38 -4.12 -4.85 -18.72
N VAL A 39 -3.47 -4.06 -17.88
CA VAL A 39 -2.22 -4.39 -17.19
C VAL A 39 -2.53 -4.60 -15.72
N GLY A 40 -1.94 -5.60 -15.07
CA GLY A 40 -2.17 -5.90 -13.65
C GLY A 40 -3.66 -6.05 -13.31
N LEU A 41 -4.11 -5.31 -12.31
CA LEU A 41 -5.52 -5.27 -11.90
C LEU A 41 -6.40 -4.39 -12.79
N CYS A 42 -5.82 -3.52 -13.59
CA CYS A 42 -6.56 -2.56 -14.39
C CYS A 42 -7.34 -3.22 -15.52
N ARG A 43 -8.57 -2.80 -15.70
CA ARG A 43 -9.43 -3.29 -16.77
C ARG A 43 -10.40 -2.22 -17.24
N GLU A 44 -10.78 -2.34 -18.49
CA GLU A 44 -11.82 -1.50 -19.05
C GLU A 44 -13.20 -1.79 -18.44
N GLY A 45 -14.05 -0.80 -18.47
CA GLY A 45 -15.46 -0.86 -18.15
C GLY A 45 -16.31 -0.71 -19.39
N ILE A 46 -17.58 -0.42 -19.17
CA ILE A 46 -18.58 -0.22 -20.22
C ILE A 46 -19.26 1.13 -19.99
N SER A 47 -19.40 1.90 -21.05
CA SER A 47 -20.25 3.08 -21.14
C SER A 47 -21.50 2.71 -21.94
N GLN A 48 -22.67 3.04 -21.40
CA GLN A 48 -23.97 2.68 -21.95
C GLN A 48 -24.77 3.93 -22.31
N CYS A 49 -25.68 3.83 -23.25
CA CYS A 49 -26.65 4.88 -23.52
C CYS A 49 -27.66 4.95 -22.36
N VAL A 50 -27.80 6.11 -21.77
CA VAL A 50 -28.71 6.33 -20.61
C VAL A 50 -29.44 7.66 -20.74
N PRO A 51 -30.70 7.73 -20.21
CA PRO A 51 -31.40 9.01 -20.10
C PRO A 51 -30.69 9.92 -19.10
N ARG A 52 -30.63 11.20 -19.42
CA ARG A 52 -30.15 12.28 -18.56
C ARG A 52 -31.30 13.01 -17.88
N GLY A 53 -31.04 13.62 -16.72
CA GLY A 53 -32.07 14.31 -15.96
C GLY A 53 -32.70 15.55 -16.63
N ASP A 54 -32.14 16.00 -17.74
CA ASP A 54 -32.64 17.11 -18.57
C ASP A 54 -33.56 16.67 -19.72
N GLY A 55 -33.85 15.37 -19.80
CA GLY A 55 -34.67 14.78 -20.87
C GLY A 55 -33.92 14.43 -22.15
N THR A 56 -32.59 14.59 -22.16
CA THR A 56 -31.72 14.11 -23.25
C THR A 56 -31.18 12.73 -22.94
N TYR A 57 -30.57 12.09 -23.94
CA TYR A 57 -29.83 10.81 -23.81
C TYR A 57 -28.34 11.05 -24.03
N GLY A 58 -27.52 10.13 -23.57
CA GLY A 58 -26.09 10.17 -23.81
C GLY A 58 -25.34 9.05 -23.13
N MET A 59 -24.11 8.84 -23.53
CA MET A 59 -23.27 7.80 -22.96
C MET A 59 -23.00 8.06 -21.47
N SER A 60 -23.10 7.03 -20.65
CA SER A 60 -22.79 7.06 -19.22
C SER A 60 -21.30 7.26 -18.98
N ALA A 61 -20.92 7.55 -17.72
CA ALA A 61 -19.56 7.35 -17.27
C ALA A 61 -19.13 5.88 -17.45
N CYS A 62 -17.83 5.63 -17.46
CA CYS A 62 -17.27 4.30 -17.58
C CYS A 62 -17.53 3.47 -16.31
N VAL A 63 -18.42 2.50 -16.39
CA VAL A 63 -18.85 1.67 -15.25
C VAL A 63 -18.09 0.35 -15.25
N GLY A 64 -17.59 -0.07 -14.08
CA GLY A 64 -16.90 -1.35 -13.90
C GLY A 64 -15.44 -1.36 -14.32
N GLN A 65 -14.88 -0.23 -14.75
CA GLN A 65 -13.44 -0.11 -14.95
C GLN A 65 -12.68 -0.21 -13.62
N VAL A 66 -11.45 -0.70 -13.68
CA VAL A 66 -10.50 -0.67 -12.56
C VAL A 66 -9.32 0.20 -12.99
N LEU A 67 -9.07 1.25 -12.24
CA LEU A 67 -7.99 2.21 -12.49
C LEU A 67 -6.78 1.89 -11.63
N PRO A 68 -5.57 2.38 -11.99
CA PRO A 68 -4.39 2.25 -11.14
C PRO A 68 -4.60 2.80 -9.74
N ALA A 69 -4.07 2.10 -8.76
CA ALA A 69 -4.01 2.50 -7.36
C ALA A 69 -2.55 2.44 -6.87
N ASP A 70 -2.28 2.92 -5.67
CA ASP A 70 -0.97 2.76 -5.06
C ASP A 70 -0.70 1.27 -4.77
N GLU A 71 0.54 0.84 -4.95
CA GLU A 71 0.96 -0.53 -4.68
C GLU A 71 0.69 -0.94 -3.23
N VAL A 72 0.20 -2.17 -3.06
CA VAL A 72 -0.01 -2.85 -1.77
C VAL A 72 0.68 -4.21 -1.83
N CYS A 73 1.38 -4.59 -0.76
CA CYS A 73 2.09 -5.88 -0.71
C CYS A 73 1.10 -7.06 -0.73
N ASN A 74 0.68 -7.49 -1.91
CA ASN A 74 -0.39 -8.48 -2.11
C ASN A 74 -0.18 -9.44 -3.29
N ALA A 75 0.98 -9.38 -3.96
CA ALA A 75 1.33 -10.11 -5.18
C ALA A 75 0.51 -9.72 -6.42
N LEU A 76 -0.05 -8.52 -6.45
CA LEU A 76 -0.78 -7.97 -7.59
C LEU A 76 -0.11 -6.67 -8.05
N ASP A 77 -0.28 -6.33 -9.30
CA ASP A 77 0.12 -5.06 -9.90
C ASP A 77 -1.05 -4.08 -9.74
N ASP A 78 -1.06 -3.32 -8.63
CA ASP A 78 -2.15 -2.40 -8.31
C ASP A 78 -2.05 -1.09 -9.11
N ASN A 79 -0.83 -0.64 -9.42
CA ASN A 79 -0.61 0.59 -10.17
C ASN A 79 -0.59 0.40 -11.69
N CYS A 80 -0.66 -0.86 -12.13
CA CYS A 80 -0.80 -1.25 -13.53
C CYS A 80 0.37 -0.81 -14.42
N ASN A 81 1.58 -0.84 -13.87
CA ASN A 81 2.80 -0.51 -14.60
C ASN A 81 3.51 -1.74 -15.19
N GLY A 82 3.01 -2.95 -14.90
CA GLY A 82 3.55 -4.24 -15.34
C GLY A 82 4.56 -4.87 -14.40
N LEU A 83 4.79 -4.27 -13.23
CA LEU A 83 5.56 -4.84 -12.13
C LEU A 83 4.62 -5.22 -10.98
N VAL A 84 5.09 -5.98 -10.02
CA VAL A 84 4.28 -6.48 -8.89
C VAL A 84 5.00 -6.12 -7.60
N ASP A 85 4.30 -5.43 -6.69
CA ASP A 85 4.83 -5.05 -5.37
C ASP A 85 6.19 -4.31 -5.43
N GLU A 86 6.48 -3.57 -6.50
CA GLU A 86 7.76 -2.90 -6.63
C GLU A 86 7.91 -1.72 -5.68
N ASP A 87 9.15 -1.46 -5.29
CA ASP A 87 9.56 -0.32 -4.44
C ASP A 87 8.87 -0.24 -3.08
N LEU A 88 8.11 -1.27 -2.68
CA LEU A 88 7.43 -1.32 -1.39
C LEU A 88 8.41 -1.65 -0.28
N THR A 89 8.61 -0.68 0.60
CA THR A 89 9.40 -0.84 1.82
C THR A 89 8.67 -0.23 3.01
N GLU A 90 8.85 -0.81 4.18
CA GLU A 90 8.34 -0.22 5.42
C GLU A 90 9.31 -0.38 6.58
N ALA A 91 9.24 0.54 7.55
CA ALA A 91 9.99 0.43 8.80
C ALA A 91 9.47 -0.77 9.61
N CYS A 92 10.39 -1.50 10.23
CA CYS A 92 10.06 -2.69 11.00
C CYS A 92 10.94 -2.80 12.25
N TYR A 93 10.47 -3.54 13.24
CA TYR A 93 11.21 -3.82 14.45
C TYR A 93 10.68 -5.08 15.14
N ASP A 94 11.50 -6.11 15.30
CA ASP A 94 11.13 -7.40 15.89
C ASP A 94 11.38 -7.46 17.41
N GLY A 95 11.78 -6.36 18.03
CA GLY A 95 11.96 -6.27 19.47
C GLY A 95 10.62 -6.25 20.22
N SER A 96 10.70 -6.49 21.53
CA SER A 96 9.50 -6.52 22.37
C SER A 96 8.87 -5.13 22.55
N ALA A 97 7.56 -5.09 22.84
CA ALA A 97 6.86 -3.83 23.12
C ALA A 97 7.46 -3.02 24.28
N LYS A 98 8.18 -3.66 25.22
CA LYS A 98 8.84 -2.98 26.34
C LYS A 98 10.00 -2.10 25.90
N THR A 99 10.62 -2.43 24.77
CA THR A 99 11.75 -1.70 24.20
C THR A 99 11.33 -0.56 23.27
N ILE A 100 10.02 -0.33 23.14
CA ILE A 100 9.44 0.76 22.37
C ILE A 100 8.98 1.87 23.32
N ASP A 101 9.32 3.09 22.97
CA ASP A 101 8.82 4.28 23.64
C ASP A 101 7.35 4.52 23.28
N ASN A 102 6.49 4.65 24.29
CA ASN A 102 5.04 4.75 24.11
C ASN A 102 4.58 6.09 23.49
N GLU A 103 5.39 7.12 23.56
CA GLU A 103 5.03 8.44 23.03
C GLU A 103 5.45 8.56 21.55
N THR A 104 6.62 8.04 21.22
CA THR A 104 7.19 8.15 19.88
C THR A 104 6.94 6.93 18.99
N GLY A 105 6.66 5.77 19.59
CA GLY A 105 6.54 4.49 18.86
C GLY A 105 7.89 3.96 18.34
N LEU A 106 9.01 4.55 18.75
CA LEU A 106 10.36 4.18 18.30
C LEU A 106 11.07 3.33 19.36
N PRO A 107 12.03 2.48 18.96
CA PRO A 107 12.88 1.76 19.91
C PRO A 107 13.70 2.72 20.78
N LYS A 108 13.89 2.33 22.04
CA LYS A 108 14.68 3.07 23.03
C LYS A 108 16.16 2.73 22.94
N GLY A 109 17.00 3.46 23.65
CA GLY A 109 18.43 3.18 23.82
C GLY A 109 19.18 3.10 22.49
N VAL A 110 19.99 2.06 22.34
CA VAL A 110 20.75 1.81 21.11
C VAL A 110 19.94 1.07 20.05
N CYS A 111 18.75 0.58 20.40
CA CYS A 111 17.89 -0.15 19.47
C CYS A 111 17.40 0.74 18.33
N LYS A 112 17.25 0.13 17.17
CA LYS A 112 16.84 0.84 15.94
C LYS A 112 15.88 0.01 15.11
N GLN A 113 14.96 0.70 14.47
CA GLN A 113 14.17 0.11 13.40
C GLN A 113 15.08 -0.25 12.22
N GLY A 114 14.72 -1.33 11.55
CA GLY A 114 15.21 -1.69 10.23
C GLY A 114 14.18 -1.37 9.15
N VAL A 115 14.39 -1.95 7.99
CA VAL A 115 13.49 -1.85 6.84
C VAL A 115 13.22 -3.24 6.32
N ARG A 116 11.99 -3.53 5.96
CA ARG A 116 11.61 -4.72 5.21
C ARG A 116 11.04 -4.33 3.85
N THR A 117 11.25 -5.21 2.89
CA THR A 117 10.83 -5.03 1.50
C THR A 117 9.78 -6.07 1.19
N CYS A 118 8.77 -5.68 0.43
CA CYS A 118 7.78 -6.61 -0.11
C CYS A 118 8.36 -7.36 -1.31
N THR A 119 8.06 -8.64 -1.41
CA THR A 119 8.38 -9.47 -2.57
C THR A 119 7.26 -10.50 -2.75
N GLU A 120 6.61 -10.47 -3.89
CA GLU A 120 5.54 -11.42 -4.25
C GLU A 120 4.47 -11.56 -3.14
N GLY A 121 3.95 -10.45 -2.65
CA GLY A 121 2.90 -10.40 -1.64
C GLY A 121 3.34 -10.69 -0.21
N ASN A 122 4.64 -10.78 0.05
CA ASN A 122 5.16 -11.09 1.36
C ASN A 122 6.20 -10.07 1.81
N TRP A 123 6.05 -9.60 3.04
CA TRP A 123 7.09 -8.81 3.68
C TRP A 123 8.27 -9.68 4.07
N GLY A 124 9.46 -9.29 3.66
CA GLY A 124 10.72 -9.95 4.00
C GLY A 124 11.14 -9.73 5.46
N ALA A 125 12.33 -10.21 5.80
CA ALA A 125 12.92 -10.00 7.12
C ALA A 125 13.24 -8.52 7.36
N CYS A 126 13.21 -8.11 8.64
CA CYS A 126 13.58 -6.75 9.06
C CYS A 126 15.11 -6.59 9.01
N VAL A 127 15.62 -5.89 7.99
CA VAL A 127 17.05 -5.72 7.75
C VAL A 127 17.53 -4.40 8.37
N GLY A 128 18.69 -4.46 9.04
CA GLY A 128 19.36 -3.30 9.62
C GLY A 128 18.78 -2.84 10.96
N GLN A 129 17.82 -3.58 11.54
CA GLN A 129 17.38 -3.34 12.91
C GLN A 129 18.48 -3.65 13.93
N VAL A 130 18.44 -2.97 15.05
CA VAL A 130 19.26 -3.28 16.24
C VAL A 130 18.32 -3.74 17.34
N LEU A 131 18.44 -5.00 17.73
CA LEU A 131 17.62 -5.63 18.77
C LEU A 131 18.29 -5.50 20.14
N PRO A 132 17.51 -5.60 21.23
CA PRO A 132 18.03 -5.56 22.58
C PRO A 132 19.07 -6.67 22.82
N THR A 133 20.13 -6.33 23.51
CA THR A 133 21.12 -7.26 24.03
C THR A 133 21.29 -7.02 25.54
N PRO A 134 21.82 -7.98 26.31
CA PRO A 134 22.09 -7.75 27.71
C PRO A 134 22.98 -6.51 27.92
N GLU A 135 22.68 -5.74 28.95
CA GLU A 135 23.45 -4.58 29.37
C GLU A 135 24.95 -4.90 29.53
N VAL A 136 25.75 -4.06 28.93
CA VAL A 136 27.21 -4.09 29.07
C VAL A 136 27.65 -2.99 30.04
N CYS A 137 28.01 -3.38 31.26
CA CYS A 137 28.48 -2.44 32.24
C CYS A 137 29.75 -1.72 31.78
N THR A 138 29.65 -0.44 31.55
CA THR A 138 30.81 0.36 31.11
C THR A 138 31.61 0.86 32.31
N GLU A 139 32.89 0.48 32.36
CA GLU A 139 33.85 1.02 33.34
C GLU A 139 34.75 2.07 32.67
N GLY A 140 34.89 3.22 33.32
CA GLY A 140 35.80 4.26 32.86
C GLY A 140 35.22 5.17 31.79
N ASN A 141 36.04 5.57 30.80
CA ASN A 141 35.71 6.59 29.82
C ASN A 141 34.82 6.10 28.65
N ASN A 142 34.18 4.96 28.78
CA ASN A 142 33.25 4.46 27.74
C ASN A 142 31.88 5.14 27.86
N VAL A 143 31.23 5.34 26.76
CA VAL A 143 29.90 5.91 26.72
C VAL A 143 28.93 4.86 27.26
N ALA A 144 28.29 5.16 28.38
CA ALA A 144 27.21 4.34 28.90
C ALA A 144 26.05 4.31 27.91
N ALA A 145 25.53 3.13 27.61
CA ALA A 145 24.46 2.92 26.63
C ALA A 145 23.34 2.07 27.26
N ASP A 146 22.20 2.08 26.67
CA ASP A 146 21.02 1.28 27.02
C ASP A 146 20.91 0.17 25.99
N GLU A 147 21.63 -0.95 26.21
CA GLU A 147 21.72 -2.04 25.23
C GLU A 147 20.49 -2.96 25.29
N ASP A 148 19.83 -3.08 26.44
CA ASP A 148 18.62 -3.89 26.56
C ASP A 148 17.35 -3.09 26.17
N CYS A 149 17.55 -1.79 25.92
CA CYS A 149 16.53 -0.88 25.42
C CYS A 149 15.29 -0.78 26.33
N ASP A 150 15.50 -0.87 27.65
CA ASP A 150 14.42 -0.70 28.63
C ASP A 150 14.17 0.76 28.98
N GLY A 151 15.08 1.65 28.61
CA GLY A 151 15.04 3.10 28.83
C GLY A 151 15.92 3.54 29.98
N PHE A 152 16.72 2.65 30.55
CA PHE A 152 17.65 2.95 31.63
C PHE A 152 19.05 2.47 31.27
N ILE A 153 20.01 3.34 31.35
CA ILE A 153 21.41 3.05 31.08
C ILE A 153 22.04 2.28 32.26
N ASP A 154 22.78 1.20 31.95
CA ASP A 154 23.57 0.45 32.95
C ASP A 154 22.78 0.10 34.22
N ASN A 155 21.53 -0.32 34.11
CA ASN A 155 20.65 -0.62 35.23
C ASN A 155 21.03 -1.93 35.98
N ALA A 156 20.16 -2.40 36.87
CA ALA A 156 20.42 -3.57 37.74
C ALA A 156 20.64 -4.91 37.00
N ALA A 157 20.40 -4.96 35.70
CA ALA A 157 20.66 -6.14 34.86
C ALA A 157 22.13 -6.23 34.41
N CYS A 158 22.93 -5.25 34.69
CA CYS A 158 24.35 -5.19 34.40
C CYS A 158 25.13 -6.32 35.07
N VAL A 159 25.65 -7.26 34.32
CA VAL A 159 26.44 -8.39 34.80
C VAL A 159 27.91 -8.00 34.93
N CYS A 160 28.42 -7.93 36.15
CA CYS A 160 29.86 -7.71 36.40
C CYS A 160 30.63 -8.99 36.15
N SER A 161 31.80 -8.89 35.46
CA SER A 161 32.72 -10.02 35.31
C SER A 161 33.33 -10.40 36.69
N PRO A 162 33.57 -11.70 36.96
CA PRO A 162 34.15 -12.13 38.22
C PRO A 162 35.52 -11.45 38.48
N GLY A 163 35.63 -10.78 39.62
CA GLY A 163 36.84 -10.10 40.05
C GLY A 163 36.80 -8.56 40.04
N GLN A 164 35.71 -7.98 39.58
CA GLN A 164 35.49 -6.53 39.60
C GLN A 164 34.75 -6.10 40.87
N VAL A 165 35.26 -5.11 41.55
CA VAL A 165 34.60 -4.50 42.73
C VAL A 165 33.83 -3.29 42.24
N ARG A 166 32.49 -3.34 42.32
CA ARG A 166 31.61 -2.21 42.02
C ARG A 166 31.12 -1.47 43.25
N GLN A 167 31.09 -0.17 43.13
CA GLN A 167 30.17 0.64 43.95
C GLN A 167 28.85 0.75 43.15
N CYS A 168 27.82 0.04 43.58
CA CYS A 168 26.46 0.28 43.15
C CYS A 168 25.93 1.49 43.92
N TYR A 169 25.49 2.52 43.21
CA TYR A 169 24.76 3.66 43.77
C TYR A 169 23.27 3.47 43.57
#